data_b6121e6209edbe751e6f8f5a9f1efcbe
#
_entry.id   b6121e6209edbe751e6f8f5a9f1efcbe
#
_cell.length_a   1.000
_cell.length_b   1.000
_cell.length_c   1.000
_cell.angle_alpha   90.00
_cell.angle_beta   90.00
_cell.angle_gamma   90.00
#
_symmetry.space_group_name_H-M   'P 1'
#
loop_
_entity.id
_entity.type
_entity.pdbx_description
1 polymer ?
#
loop_
_entity_poly.entity_id
_entity_poly.type
_entity_poly.pdbx_seq_one_letter_code
_entity_poly.pdbx_strand_id
1 'polypeptide(L)'
;MAVLASDLTKARRWFGALSDETRLRLIALLGNGEQCVCDLTDALQAAQSRLSFHLKVLKDAGLVTDRKDGRWVYYSLEPAALEELAEFVSDLKMKPRGLRLAPRRCD
;
A
#
# COMPACT_ATOMS: atom_id res chain seq x y z
N MET A 1 7.43 -0.32 -20.74
CA MET A 1 8.23 -1.06 -19.74
C MET A 1 7.67 -2.46 -19.57
N ALA A 2 8.53 -3.45 -19.51
CA ALA A 2 8.09 -4.83 -19.35
C ALA A 2 7.65 -5.07 -17.89
N VAL A 3 6.61 -5.88 -17.73
CA VAL A 3 6.17 -6.30 -16.40
C VAL A 3 6.93 -7.57 -16.04
N LEU A 4 7.71 -7.50 -14.97
CA LEU A 4 8.52 -8.62 -14.51
C LEU A 4 7.79 -9.38 -13.41
N ALA A 5 8.21 -10.63 -13.17
CA ALA A 5 7.63 -11.43 -12.12
C ALA A 5 7.77 -10.75 -10.74
N SER A 6 8.91 -10.08 -10.51
CA SER A 6 9.12 -9.34 -9.26
C SER A 6 8.14 -8.19 -9.10
N ASP A 7 7.77 -7.52 -10.20
CA ASP A 7 6.78 -6.44 -10.16
C ASP A 7 5.41 -6.97 -9.80
N LEU A 8 5.05 -8.14 -10.34
CA LEU A 8 3.78 -8.77 -10.00
C LEU A 8 3.73 -9.21 -8.55
N THR A 9 4.84 -9.69 -8.01
CA THR A 9 4.91 -10.09 -6.60
C THR A 9 4.73 -8.88 -5.70
N LYS A 10 5.39 -7.76 -6.02
CA LYS A 10 5.21 -6.52 -5.27
C LYS A 10 3.78 -6.00 -5.37
N ALA A 11 3.25 -5.96 -6.58
CA ALA A 11 1.89 -5.45 -6.82
C ALA A 11 0.87 -6.29 -6.05
N ARG A 12 1.02 -7.60 -6.07
CA ARG A 12 0.12 -8.49 -5.33
C ARG A 12 0.17 -8.18 -3.84
N ARG A 13 1.35 -7.95 -3.31
CA ARG A 13 1.52 -7.63 -1.89
C ARG A 13 0.85 -6.30 -1.55
N TRP A 14 1.05 -5.29 -2.39
CA TRP A 14 0.44 -3.98 -2.16
C TRP A 14 -1.09 -4.06 -2.23
N PHE A 15 -1.61 -4.66 -3.29
CA PHE A 15 -3.06 -4.78 -3.43
C PHE A 15 -3.68 -5.61 -2.33
N GLY A 16 -2.99 -6.68 -1.91
CA GLY A 16 -3.44 -7.47 -0.78
C GLY A 16 -3.53 -6.66 0.50
N ALA A 17 -2.49 -5.87 0.78
CA ALA A 17 -2.48 -5.02 1.97
C ALA A 17 -3.55 -3.93 1.89
N LEU A 18 -3.90 -3.47 0.71
CA LEU A 18 -4.88 -2.41 0.52
C LEU A 18 -6.31 -2.93 0.37
N SER A 19 -6.53 -4.24 0.34
CA SER A 19 -7.86 -4.79 0.14
C SER A 19 -8.62 -4.94 1.46
N ASP A 20 -8.61 -3.89 2.26
CA ASP A 20 -9.32 -3.83 3.53
C ASP A 20 -9.70 -2.38 3.81
N GLU A 21 -10.94 -2.16 4.22
CA GLU A 21 -11.44 -0.80 4.41
C GLU A 21 -10.66 -0.03 5.47
N THR A 22 -10.33 -0.67 6.60
CA THR A 22 -9.58 -0.01 7.66
C THR A 22 -8.20 0.40 7.16
N ARG A 23 -7.54 -0.47 6.41
CA ARG A 23 -6.22 -0.15 5.88
C ARG A 23 -6.28 0.97 4.84
N LEU A 24 -7.31 1.01 4.02
CA LEU A 24 -7.50 2.13 3.09
C LEU A 24 -7.70 3.44 3.85
N ARG A 25 -8.46 3.40 4.94
CA ARG A 25 -8.65 4.59 5.77
C ARG A 25 -7.35 5.07 6.40
N LEU A 26 -6.53 4.12 6.87
CA LEU A 26 -5.22 4.46 7.42
C LEU A 26 -4.33 5.14 6.37
N ILE A 27 -4.29 4.58 5.18
CA ILE A 27 -3.51 5.18 4.09
C ILE A 27 -4.01 6.59 3.78
N ALA A 28 -5.32 6.79 3.73
CA ALA A 28 -5.90 8.11 3.46
C ALA A 28 -5.52 9.12 4.54
N LEU A 29 -5.58 8.71 5.82
CA LEU A 29 -5.19 9.58 6.92
C LEU A 29 -3.71 9.94 6.85
N LEU A 30 -2.87 8.96 6.55
CA LEU A 30 -1.43 9.17 6.44
C LEU A 30 -1.06 10.02 5.22
N GLY A 31 -1.96 10.16 4.27
CA GLY A 31 -1.79 11.06 3.14
C GLY A 31 -1.64 12.53 3.56
N ASN A 32 -2.12 12.87 4.76
CA ASN A 32 -1.98 14.21 5.31
C ASN A 32 -0.63 14.44 6.00
N GLY A 33 0.20 13.43 6.07
CA GLY A 33 1.49 13.50 6.73
C GLY A 33 1.59 12.48 7.85
N GLU A 34 2.72 12.51 8.54
CA GLU A 34 3.00 11.60 9.64
C GLU A 34 1.97 11.73 10.75
N GLN A 35 1.54 10.60 11.31
CA GLN A 35 0.52 10.55 12.35
C GLN A 35 0.98 9.63 13.49
N CYS A 36 0.68 10.04 14.72
CA CYS A 36 0.84 9.19 15.87
C CYS A 36 -0.22 8.10 15.88
N VAL A 37 0.13 6.91 16.37
CA VAL A 37 -0.85 5.83 16.51
C VAL A 37 -2.05 6.29 17.34
N CYS A 38 -1.82 7.10 18.37
CA CYS A 38 -2.89 7.62 19.21
C CYS A 38 -3.90 8.44 18.40
N ASP A 39 -3.42 9.25 17.47
CA ASP A 39 -4.31 10.04 16.61
C ASP A 39 -5.10 9.15 15.65
N LEU A 40 -4.46 8.10 15.16
CA LEU A 40 -5.13 7.15 14.27
C LEU A 40 -6.22 6.37 14.99
N THR A 41 -5.97 5.96 16.23
CA THR A 41 -7.00 5.26 17.02
C THR A 41 -8.19 6.16 17.29
N ASP A 42 -7.92 7.43 17.58
CA ASP A 42 -9.00 8.40 17.81
C ASP A 42 -9.80 8.64 16.53
N ALA A 43 -9.10 8.85 15.41
CA ALA A 43 -9.76 9.15 14.14
C ALA A 43 -10.65 7.99 13.67
N LEU A 44 -10.19 6.76 13.87
CA LEU A 44 -10.91 5.59 13.37
C LEU A 44 -11.82 4.95 14.42
N GLN A 45 -11.78 5.44 15.65
CA GLN A 45 -12.57 4.88 16.75
C GLN A 45 -12.35 3.37 16.86
N ALA A 46 -11.09 2.95 16.81
CA ALA A 46 -10.73 1.55 16.83
C ALA A 46 -9.71 1.27 17.93
N ALA A 47 -9.71 0.05 18.42
CA ALA A 47 -8.75 -0.36 19.46
C ALA A 47 -7.33 -0.33 18.91
N GLN A 48 -6.38 0.05 19.76
CA GLN A 48 -4.97 0.14 19.36
C GLN A 48 -4.44 -1.20 18.85
N SER A 49 -4.80 -2.31 19.51
CA SER A 49 -4.33 -3.62 19.10
C SER A 49 -4.78 -3.97 17.68
N ARG A 50 -5.99 -3.58 17.32
CA ARG A 50 -6.53 -3.81 15.99
C ARG A 50 -5.79 -2.97 14.95
N LEU A 51 -5.58 -1.68 15.25
CA LEU A 51 -4.84 -0.82 14.34
C LEU A 51 -3.39 -1.24 14.21
N SER A 52 -2.77 -1.69 15.30
CA SER A 52 -1.41 -2.18 15.26
C SER A 52 -1.25 -3.35 14.29
N PHE A 53 -2.23 -4.25 14.27
CA PHE A 53 -2.25 -5.34 13.31
C PHE A 53 -2.29 -4.82 11.87
N HIS A 54 -3.20 -3.90 11.60
CA HIS A 54 -3.34 -3.35 10.25
C HIS A 54 -2.11 -2.55 9.82
N LEU A 55 -1.53 -1.78 10.74
CA LEU A 55 -0.32 -1.02 10.47
C LEU A 55 0.86 -1.94 10.18
N LYS A 56 0.93 -3.08 10.88
CA LYS A 56 1.97 -4.06 10.62
C LYS A 56 1.81 -4.66 9.23
N VAL A 57 0.59 -4.96 8.80
CA VAL A 57 0.34 -5.48 7.46
C VAL A 57 0.82 -4.47 6.41
N LEU A 58 0.49 -3.19 6.61
CA LEU A 58 0.93 -2.13 5.69
C LEU A 58 2.44 -1.96 5.69
N LYS A 59 3.06 -2.05 6.86
CA LYS A 59 4.50 -1.93 6.99
C LYS A 59 5.22 -3.10 6.31
N ASP A 60 4.74 -4.31 6.54
CA ASP A 60 5.33 -5.51 5.93
C ASP A 60 5.21 -5.47 4.40
N ALA A 61 4.18 -4.82 3.89
CA ALA A 61 4.02 -4.62 2.45
C ALA A 61 4.87 -3.47 1.91
N GLY A 62 5.54 -2.73 2.78
CA GLY A 62 6.39 -1.61 2.38
C GLY A 62 5.66 -0.33 2.05
N LEU A 63 4.37 -0.23 2.40
CA LEU A 63 3.57 0.96 2.09
C LEU A 63 3.69 2.06 3.12
N VAL A 64 4.07 1.71 4.35
CA VAL A 64 4.27 2.68 5.41
C VAL A 64 5.58 2.39 6.14
N THR A 65 6.10 3.42 6.81
CA THR A 65 7.25 3.30 7.70
C THR A 65 6.85 3.80 9.06
N ASP A 66 7.60 3.42 10.09
CA ASP A 66 7.35 3.90 11.43
C ASP A 66 8.63 4.48 12.03
N ARG A 67 8.44 5.33 13.04
CA ARG A 67 9.52 5.78 13.88
C ARG A 67 9.03 5.90 15.32
N LYS A 68 9.93 5.69 16.25
CA LYS A 68 9.61 5.80 17.66
C LYS A 68 10.22 7.08 18.23
N ASP A 69 9.45 7.74 19.07
CA ASP A 69 9.90 8.91 19.80
C ASP A 69 9.46 8.72 21.25
N GLY A 70 10.38 8.23 22.08
CA GLY A 70 10.03 7.79 23.42
C GLY A 70 9.04 6.64 23.37
N ARG A 71 7.90 6.81 24.02
CA ARG A 71 6.83 5.81 24.01
C ARG A 71 5.83 6.01 22.87
N TRP A 72 6.02 7.06 22.06
CA TRP A 72 5.12 7.36 20.96
C TRP A 72 5.62 6.70 19.68
N VAL A 73 4.69 6.19 18.89
CA VAL A 73 5.01 5.60 17.59
C VAL A 73 4.27 6.38 16.52
N TYR A 74 5.01 6.78 15.50
CA TYR A 74 4.49 7.55 14.39
C TYR A 74 4.62 6.75 13.11
N TYR A 75 3.63 6.88 12.25
CA TYR A 75 3.63 6.22 10.94
C TYR A 75 3.56 7.24 9.82
N SER A 76 4.20 6.91 8.72
CA SER A 76 4.21 7.74 7.51
C SER A 76 4.05 6.85 6.29
N LEU A 77 3.51 7.41 5.22
CA LEU A 77 3.49 6.70 3.94
C LEU A 77 4.92 6.56 3.42
N GLU A 78 5.16 5.50 2.65
CA GLU A 78 6.43 5.32 1.94
C GLU A 78 6.26 5.81 0.51
N PRO A 79 6.76 7.01 0.18
CA PRO A 79 6.52 7.58 -1.15
C PRO A 79 7.04 6.73 -2.30
N ALA A 80 8.19 6.09 -2.12
CA ALA A 80 8.77 5.28 -3.19
C ALA A 80 7.88 4.11 -3.57
N ALA A 81 7.27 3.45 -2.58
CA ALA A 81 6.35 2.35 -2.84
C ALA A 81 5.10 2.83 -3.56
N LEU A 82 4.57 3.98 -3.13
CA LEU A 82 3.38 4.55 -3.77
C LEU A 82 3.66 4.97 -5.21
N GLU A 83 4.85 5.48 -5.48
CA GLU A 83 5.25 5.80 -6.85
C GLU A 83 5.32 4.55 -7.72
N GLU A 84 5.91 3.48 -7.21
CA GLU A 84 5.98 2.23 -7.95
C GLU A 84 4.58 1.67 -8.23
N LEU A 85 3.70 1.75 -7.24
CA LEU A 85 2.32 1.28 -7.39
C LEU A 85 1.60 2.12 -8.44
N ALA A 86 1.78 3.44 -8.40
CA ALA A 86 1.17 4.32 -9.37
C ALA A 86 1.68 4.03 -10.78
N GLU A 87 2.97 3.75 -10.93
CA GLU A 87 3.55 3.38 -12.21
C GLU A 87 2.97 2.08 -12.74
N PHE A 88 2.82 1.09 -11.87
CA PHE A 88 2.23 -0.18 -12.25
C PHE A 88 0.82 0.03 -12.82
N VAL A 89 0.00 0.80 -12.11
CA VAL A 89 -1.37 1.10 -12.55
C VAL A 89 -1.36 1.91 -13.83
N SER A 90 -0.47 2.89 -13.92
CA SER A 90 -0.35 3.73 -15.10
C SER A 90 0.04 2.91 -16.33
N ASP A 91 0.95 1.96 -16.16
CA ASP A 91 1.36 1.09 -17.27
C ASP A 91 0.19 0.25 -17.78
N LEU A 92 -0.74 -0.13 -16.91
CA LEU A 92 -1.92 -0.87 -17.34
C LEU A 92 -2.85 -0.03 -18.20
N LYS A 93 -2.86 1.27 -17.99
CA LYS A 93 -3.68 2.18 -18.79
C LYS A 93 -3.09 2.43 -20.17
N MET A 94 -1.81 2.22 -20.34
CA MET A 94 -1.12 2.45 -21.59
C MET A 94 -1.16 1.21 -22.43
N LYS A 95 -0.57 1.30 -23.62
CA LYS A 95 -0.52 0.15 -24.49
C LYS A 95 0.31 -0.96 -23.82
N PRO A 96 -0.20 -2.18 -23.75
CA PRO A 96 0.52 -3.23 -23.05
C PRO A 96 1.87 -3.54 -23.66
N ARG A 97 2.84 -3.83 -22.82
CA ARG A 97 4.21 -4.10 -23.24
C ARG A 97 4.82 -5.33 -22.60
N GLY A 98 4.35 -5.72 -21.46
CA GLY A 98 4.94 -6.82 -20.72
C GLY A 98 4.22 -8.11 -20.93
N LEU A 99 3.22 -8.35 -20.11
CA LEU A 99 2.46 -9.58 -20.16
C LEU A 99 1.48 -9.56 -21.32
N ARG A 100 1.99 -9.85 -22.50
CA ARG A 100 1.15 -9.94 -23.67
C ARG A 100 0.83 -11.37 -23.97
N LEU A 101 -0.42 -11.63 -24.17
CA LEU A 101 -0.84 -12.93 -24.64
C LEU A 101 -0.65 -13.00 -26.15
N ALA A 102 -0.32 -14.17 -26.64
CA ALA A 102 -0.26 -14.36 -28.08
C ALA A 102 -1.64 -14.10 -28.68
N PRO A 103 -1.70 -13.54 -29.88
CA PRO A 103 -2.97 -13.32 -30.54
C PRO A 103 -3.75 -14.64 -30.64
N ARG A 104 -5.01 -14.59 -30.27
CA ARG A 104 -5.85 -15.76 -30.31
C ARG A 104 -7.05 -15.50 -31.15
N ARG A 105 -7.44 -16.54 -31.84
CA ARG A 105 -8.70 -16.52 -32.53
C ARG A 105 -9.77 -17.08 -31.62
N CYS A 106 -10.81 -16.34 -31.46
CA CYS A 106 -11.98 -16.84 -30.74
C CYS A 106 -12.92 -17.39 -31.79
N ASP A 107 -12.89 -18.66 -31.97
CA ASP A 107 -13.71 -19.33 -32.96
C ASP A 107 -15.09 -19.64 -32.44
#